data_500fcfa9e470fe102d81713f6dead262
#
_entry.id   500fcfa9e470fe102d81713f6dead262
#
_cell.length_a   1.000
_cell.length_b   1.000
_cell.length_c   1.000
_cell.angle_alpha   90.00
_cell.angle_beta   90.00
_cell.angle_gamma   90.00
#
_symmetry.space_group_name_H-M   'P 1'
#
loop_
_entity.id
_entity.type
_entity.pdbx_description
1 polymer ?
#
loop_
_entity_poly.entity_id
_entity_poly.type
_entity_poly.pdbx_seq_one_letter_code
_entity_poly.pdbx_strand_id
1 'polypeptide(L)'
;MKSQNDNQASYQDEPDEGRRNMMKMTGASVVAMGVGSLSTSSVQAETQINLGDTWDKTFTKSNQVQHRKVSFKNRYGIMLAADLYRPKNKSGKLAAIVISGPFGAVKEQSSGLYAQTLADRGFITLAFDPSYTGESGGEPRNVASPDINTEDFSAAVDFIGLQKDVDRQKIGVIGICGWGGMALNAVAADKRVKAVATSTMYDMTRVMSKGYNDSTTFEQRTQTLEQLSLQRWEDAENGTPTYGPVSLELVGGEPQFVVEYAAYYKSPERGFHPRAINSNAAWTLTTPLSFMNMPILTYIEEISPRPVLFIHGEKAHSRYFSETAYEAAAEPKELMIIPNANHTDLYDQLDVIPFDKLESFFKVNLV
;
A
#
# COMPACT_ATOMS: atom_id res chain seq x y z
N MET A 1 -8.83 76.37 3.99
CA MET A 1 -10.12 76.22 3.30
C MET A 1 -10.24 74.72 2.95
N LYS A 2 -11.35 74.13 3.44
CA LYS A 2 -11.91 72.79 3.18
C LYS A 2 -11.19 71.57 3.76
N SER A 3 -11.79 71.11 4.83
CA SER A 3 -11.75 69.84 5.49
C SER A 3 -12.16 68.67 4.58
N GLN A 4 -11.51 67.52 4.69
CA GLN A 4 -12.10 66.25 4.30
C GLN A 4 -12.12 65.35 5.52
N ASN A 5 -13.34 64.93 5.83
CA ASN A 5 -13.69 63.98 6.87
C ASN A 5 -13.21 62.57 6.55
N ASP A 6 -12.48 61.97 7.46
CA ASP A 6 -12.22 60.54 7.52
C ASP A 6 -13.41 59.86 8.16
N ASN A 7 -14.16 59.08 7.39
CA ASN A 7 -15.19 58.15 7.87
C ASN A 7 -14.53 56.76 8.04
N GLN A 8 -14.07 56.45 9.24
CA GLN A 8 -13.77 55.07 9.65
C GLN A 8 -15.06 54.33 9.97
N ALA A 9 -15.50 53.48 9.09
CA ALA A 9 -16.55 52.50 9.38
C ALA A 9 -15.95 51.31 10.15
N SER A 10 -16.31 51.22 11.42
CA SER A 10 -16.04 50.02 12.24
C SER A 10 -16.92 48.87 11.76
N TYR A 11 -16.33 47.84 11.17
CA TYR A 11 -16.96 46.56 10.99
C TYR A 11 -17.04 45.84 12.35
N GLN A 12 -18.23 45.74 12.89
CA GLN A 12 -18.53 44.81 13.98
C GLN A 12 -18.84 43.47 13.35
N ASP A 13 -18.01 42.46 13.66
CA ASP A 13 -18.27 41.06 13.37
C ASP A 13 -19.48 40.57 14.18
N GLU A 14 -20.66 40.55 13.58
CA GLU A 14 -21.76 39.74 14.11
C GLU A 14 -21.54 38.26 13.73
N PRO A 15 -21.69 37.33 14.69
CA PRO A 15 -21.47 35.90 14.38
C PRO A 15 -22.60 35.39 13.48
N ASP A 16 -22.21 34.84 12.33
CA ASP A 16 -23.08 34.25 11.32
C ASP A 16 -23.95 33.12 11.90
N GLU A 17 -25.23 33.42 12.14
CA GLU A 17 -26.23 32.44 12.59
C GLU A 17 -26.44 31.28 11.59
N GLY A 18 -26.07 31.47 10.33
CA GLY A 18 -26.15 30.45 9.29
C GLY A 18 -25.20 29.26 9.56
N ARG A 19 -24.01 29.53 10.06
CA ARG A 19 -23.03 28.46 10.43
C ARG A 19 -23.48 27.68 11.68
N ARG A 20 -24.12 28.31 12.65
CA ARG A 20 -24.64 27.62 13.84
C ARG A 20 -25.83 26.70 13.53
N ASN A 21 -26.65 27.05 12.56
CA ASN A 21 -27.78 26.22 12.14
C ASN A 21 -27.36 25.01 11.28
N MET A 22 -26.30 25.12 10.49
CA MET A 22 -25.76 24.00 9.75
C MET A 22 -25.14 22.90 10.63
N MET A 23 -24.49 23.27 11.74
CA MET A 23 -23.97 22.29 12.72
C MET A 23 -25.08 21.65 13.59
N LYS A 24 -26.25 22.27 13.72
CA LYS A 24 -27.36 21.67 14.45
C LYS A 24 -28.20 20.70 13.61
N MET A 25 -28.15 20.80 12.30
CA MET A 25 -28.87 19.88 11.40
C MET A 25 -28.19 18.54 11.20
N THR A 26 -26.88 18.42 11.48
CA THR A 26 -26.14 17.16 11.37
C THR A 26 -26.26 16.26 12.60
N GLY A 27 -26.86 16.71 13.68
CA GLY A 27 -27.00 15.96 14.94
C GLY A 27 -28.38 15.36 15.24
N ALA A 28 -29.39 15.59 14.42
CA ALA A 28 -30.80 15.29 14.80
C ALA A 28 -31.58 14.38 13.82
N SER A 29 -30.93 13.67 12.90
CA SER A 29 -31.64 12.85 11.90
C SER A 29 -31.38 11.34 12.00
N VAL A 30 -31.07 10.82 13.16
CA VAL A 30 -30.94 9.36 13.38
C VAL A 30 -31.78 8.92 14.58
N VAL A 31 -33.06 9.19 14.61
CA VAL A 31 -34.05 8.36 15.32
C VAL A 31 -35.44 8.69 14.74
N ALA A 32 -35.92 7.98 13.78
CA ALA A 32 -37.28 7.55 13.57
C ALA A 32 -37.47 7.00 12.13
N MET A 33 -37.21 5.75 11.92
CA MET A 33 -38.02 4.90 11.02
C MET A 33 -37.90 3.45 11.49
N GLY A 34 -38.80 3.12 12.35
CA GLY A 34 -39.08 1.77 12.75
C GLY A 34 -40.04 1.11 11.78
N VAL A 35 -39.81 -0.16 11.60
CA VAL A 35 -40.79 -1.22 11.24
C VAL A 35 -41.48 -1.08 9.89
N GLY A 36 -41.02 -1.89 8.93
CA GLY A 36 -41.89 -2.26 7.82
C GLY A 36 -41.11 -2.64 6.54
N SER A 37 -40.82 -3.87 6.46
CA SER A 37 -40.76 -4.81 5.34
C SER A 37 -39.52 -5.67 5.36
N LEU A 38 -39.72 -6.91 5.66
CA LEU A 38 -38.79 -8.01 5.37
C LEU A 38 -38.64 -8.10 3.86
N SER A 39 -37.77 -7.27 3.30
CA SER A 39 -37.20 -7.51 2.00
C SER A 39 -36.23 -8.69 2.19
N THR A 40 -36.59 -9.83 1.67
CA THR A 40 -35.61 -10.92 1.45
C THR A 40 -34.53 -10.36 0.54
N SER A 41 -33.46 -9.83 1.17
CA SER A 41 -32.23 -9.53 0.47
C SER A 41 -31.77 -10.84 -0.13
N SER A 42 -31.79 -10.95 -1.45
CA SER A 42 -31.07 -12.00 -2.15
C SER A 42 -29.65 -11.94 -1.62
N VAL A 43 -29.27 -12.97 -0.84
CA VAL A 43 -27.87 -13.20 -0.46
C VAL A 43 -27.17 -13.41 -1.80
N GLN A 44 -26.55 -12.37 -2.33
CA GLN A 44 -25.61 -12.53 -3.43
C GLN A 44 -24.59 -13.55 -2.93
N ALA A 45 -24.51 -14.67 -3.64
CA ALA A 45 -23.53 -15.71 -3.33
C ALA A 45 -22.18 -15.02 -3.21
N GLU A 46 -21.60 -15.06 -2.01
CA GLU A 46 -20.26 -14.56 -1.79
C GLU A 46 -19.35 -15.27 -2.77
N THR A 47 -18.69 -14.53 -3.64
CA THR A 47 -17.69 -15.07 -4.55
C THR A 47 -16.53 -15.53 -3.67
N GLN A 48 -16.57 -16.77 -3.20
CA GLN A 48 -15.46 -17.38 -2.49
C GLN A 48 -14.30 -17.50 -3.49
N ILE A 49 -13.20 -16.84 -3.19
CA ILE A 49 -11.96 -17.05 -3.94
C ILE A 49 -11.50 -18.49 -3.63
N ASN A 50 -11.35 -19.30 -4.66
CA ASN A 50 -10.82 -20.65 -4.51
C ASN A 50 -9.30 -20.55 -4.32
N LEU A 51 -8.89 -20.51 -3.07
CA LEU A 51 -7.49 -20.48 -2.66
C LEU A 51 -6.97 -21.91 -2.58
N GLY A 52 -6.23 -22.38 -3.59
CA GLY A 52 -5.60 -23.71 -3.58
C GLY A 52 -4.64 -23.88 -2.40
N ASP A 53 -4.41 -25.13 -1.97
CA ASP A 53 -3.50 -25.47 -0.86
C ASP A 53 -2.05 -25.68 -1.27
N THR A 54 -1.73 -25.59 -2.56
CA THR A 54 -0.40 -25.84 -3.10
C THR A 54 0.58 -24.74 -2.65
N TRP A 55 1.79 -25.18 -2.22
CA TRP A 55 2.89 -24.25 -1.99
C TRP A 55 3.48 -23.78 -3.32
N ASP A 56 3.13 -22.58 -3.72
CA ASP A 56 3.49 -21.96 -5.00
C ASP A 56 4.34 -20.69 -4.82
N LYS A 57 5.06 -20.60 -3.68
CA LYS A 57 5.89 -19.44 -3.35
C LYS A 57 7.26 -19.51 -4.03
N THR A 58 7.85 -18.34 -4.29
CA THR A 58 9.20 -18.23 -4.85
C THR A 58 10.31 -18.51 -3.84
N PHE A 59 9.97 -18.92 -2.63
CA PHE A 59 10.89 -19.22 -1.53
C PHE A 59 10.54 -20.54 -0.86
N THR A 60 11.54 -21.13 -0.19
CA THR A 60 11.38 -22.43 0.48
C THR A 60 10.46 -22.33 1.69
N LYS A 61 9.57 -23.31 1.85
CA LYS A 61 8.65 -23.41 2.98
C LYS A 61 9.41 -23.68 4.28
N SER A 62 9.18 -22.84 5.31
CA SER A 62 9.69 -23.11 6.65
C SER A 62 8.91 -24.22 7.34
N ASN A 63 9.65 -25.10 8.05
CA ASN A 63 9.06 -26.13 8.90
C ASN A 63 8.67 -25.61 10.30
N GLN A 64 9.08 -24.40 10.68
CA GLN A 64 8.78 -23.76 11.96
C GLN A 64 7.49 -22.94 11.96
N VAL A 65 6.91 -22.73 10.78
CA VAL A 65 5.74 -21.87 10.57
C VAL A 65 4.55 -22.70 10.09
N GLN A 66 3.38 -22.41 10.63
CA GLN A 66 2.11 -22.84 10.06
C GLN A 66 1.64 -21.79 9.05
N HIS A 67 1.30 -22.22 7.86
CA HIS A 67 0.79 -21.38 6.78
C HIS A 67 -0.61 -21.82 6.36
N ARG A 68 -1.45 -20.85 6.04
CA ARG A 68 -2.72 -21.07 5.33
C ARG A 68 -3.07 -19.85 4.46
N LYS A 69 -3.68 -20.09 3.32
CA LYS A 69 -4.32 -19.05 2.52
C LYS A 69 -5.63 -18.62 3.19
N VAL A 70 -5.92 -17.34 3.16
CA VAL A 70 -7.14 -16.74 3.75
C VAL A 70 -7.68 -15.66 2.81
N SER A 71 -8.94 -15.28 3.00
CA SER A 71 -9.54 -14.16 2.29
C SER A 71 -10.38 -13.31 3.23
N PHE A 72 -10.49 -12.01 2.90
CA PHE A 72 -11.30 -11.04 3.63
C PHE A 72 -11.69 -9.90 2.69
N LYS A 73 -12.71 -9.13 3.03
CA LYS A 73 -13.17 -7.98 2.24
C LYS A 73 -12.60 -6.69 2.76
N ASN A 74 -12.23 -5.80 1.84
CA ASN A 74 -12.03 -4.39 2.18
C ASN A 74 -13.39 -3.65 2.27
N ARG A 75 -13.40 -2.38 2.73
CA ARG A 75 -14.64 -1.59 2.88
C ARG A 75 -15.38 -1.33 1.55
N TYR A 76 -14.70 -1.50 0.42
CA TYR A 76 -15.32 -1.39 -0.92
C TYR A 76 -15.95 -2.71 -1.40
N GLY A 77 -15.92 -3.76 -0.55
CA GLY A 77 -16.48 -5.06 -0.87
C GLY A 77 -15.57 -5.94 -1.76
N ILE A 78 -14.36 -5.48 -2.05
CA ILE A 78 -13.39 -6.26 -2.83
C ILE A 78 -12.80 -7.36 -1.95
N MET A 79 -12.86 -8.60 -2.43
CA MET A 79 -12.28 -9.75 -1.73
C MET A 79 -10.77 -9.77 -1.92
N LEU A 80 -10.02 -9.73 -0.82
CA LEU A 80 -8.57 -9.83 -0.81
C LEU A 80 -8.13 -11.26 -0.48
N ALA A 81 -7.11 -11.74 -1.19
CA ALA A 81 -6.44 -13.00 -0.93
C ALA A 81 -5.14 -12.75 -0.15
N ALA A 82 -4.87 -13.56 0.85
CA ALA A 82 -3.70 -13.42 1.68
C ALA A 82 -3.15 -14.77 2.16
N ASP A 83 -1.87 -14.73 2.55
CA ASP A 83 -1.17 -15.82 3.22
C ASP A 83 -0.95 -15.46 4.68
N LEU A 84 -1.52 -16.25 5.57
CA LEU A 84 -1.40 -16.10 7.01
C LEU A 84 -0.37 -17.09 7.55
N TYR A 85 0.64 -16.56 8.23
CA TYR A 85 1.73 -17.34 8.82
C TYR A 85 1.70 -17.24 10.35
N ARG A 86 1.90 -18.38 11.03
CA ARG A 86 1.93 -18.47 12.49
C ARG A 86 3.15 -19.24 12.96
N PRO A 87 3.89 -18.77 13.97
CA PRO A 87 4.96 -19.55 14.59
C PRO A 87 4.38 -20.79 15.28
N LYS A 88 4.93 -22.00 15.02
CA LYS A 88 4.44 -23.26 15.63
C LYS A 88 4.71 -23.34 17.11
N ASN A 89 5.82 -22.77 17.56
CA ASN A 89 6.35 -22.93 18.93
C ASN A 89 6.00 -21.75 19.86
N LYS A 90 4.94 -21.01 19.56
CA LYS A 90 4.46 -19.90 20.37
C LYS A 90 3.00 -20.10 20.72
N SER A 91 2.60 -19.62 21.89
CA SER A 91 1.22 -19.70 22.38
C SER A 91 0.82 -18.36 23.01
N GLY A 92 -0.48 -18.17 23.23
CA GLY A 92 -1.03 -16.93 23.73
C GLY A 92 -1.27 -15.92 22.62
N LYS A 93 -1.51 -14.67 23.02
CA LYS A 93 -1.67 -13.56 22.09
C LYS A 93 -0.31 -13.01 21.69
N LEU A 94 -0.06 -12.95 20.37
CA LEU A 94 1.18 -12.49 19.79
C LEU A 94 0.99 -11.15 19.07
N ALA A 95 2.09 -10.41 18.93
CA ALA A 95 2.14 -9.27 18.03
C ALA A 95 2.00 -9.74 16.57
N ALA A 96 1.40 -8.89 15.74
CA ALA A 96 1.14 -9.21 14.34
C ALA A 96 1.71 -8.16 13.39
N ILE A 97 2.06 -8.59 12.17
CA ILE A 97 2.60 -7.70 11.12
C ILE A 97 1.86 -7.98 9.80
N VAL A 98 1.31 -6.92 9.22
CA VAL A 98 0.70 -6.93 7.88
C VAL A 98 1.74 -6.47 6.85
N ILE A 99 1.85 -7.18 5.73
CA ILE A 99 2.91 -6.97 4.75
C ILE A 99 2.34 -6.99 3.33
N SER A 100 2.74 -6.05 2.47
CA SER A 100 2.44 -6.10 1.04
C SER A 100 3.54 -5.44 0.19
N GLY A 101 3.55 -5.79 -1.09
CA GLY A 101 4.50 -5.31 -2.09
C GLY A 101 5.42 -6.40 -2.63
N PRO A 102 6.23 -6.08 -3.61
CA PRO A 102 6.39 -4.82 -4.37
C PRO A 102 5.21 -4.46 -5.31
N PHE A 103 5.24 -3.26 -5.91
CA PHE A 103 4.24 -2.83 -6.90
C PHE A 103 4.32 -3.73 -8.14
N GLY A 104 3.23 -4.43 -8.44
CA GLY A 104 3.19 -5.43 -9.52
C GLY A 104 3.58 -6.85 -9.10
N ALA A 105 4.02 -7.06 -7.87
CA ALA A 105 4.25 -8.40 -7.30
C ALA A 105 2.97 -9.02 -6.73
N VAL A 106 3.05 -10.29 -6.38
CA VAL A 106 2.03 -11.04 -5.66
C VAL A 106 2.57 -11.53 -4.33
N LYS A 107 1.66 -11.89 -3.41
CA LYS A 107 2.00 -12.35 -2.05
C LYS A 107 2.91 -13.59 -2.00
N GLU A 108 3.00 -14.32 -3.09
CA GLU A 108 3.87 -15.50 -3.25
C GLU A 108 5.35 -15.14 -3.41
N GLN A 109 5.68 -13.86 -3.54
CA GLN A 109 7.03 -13.34 -3.79
C GLN A 109 7.58 -12.67 -2.51
N SER A 110 8.17 -11.49 -2.63
CA SER A 110 8.86 -10.76 -1.56
C SER A 110 8.03 -10.60 -0.27
N SER A 111 6.78 -10.16 -0.36
CA SER A 111 5.96 -9.97 0.85
C SER A 111 5.71 -11.26 1.61
N GLY A 112 5.54 -12.39 0.91
CA GLY A 112 5.44 -13.71 1.54
C GLY A 112 6.74 -14.16 2.19
N LEU A 113 7.89 -13.89 1.57
CA LEU A 113 9.21 -14.16 2.16
C LEU A 113 9.39 -13.40 3.47
N TYR A 114 9.11 -12.09 3.47
CA TYR A 114 9.14 -11.26 4.69
C TYR A 114 8.20 -11.80 5.76
N ALA A 115 6.97 -12.16 5.37
CA ALA A 115 5.97 -12.69 6.28
C ALA A 115 6.42 -14.01 6.92
N GLN A 116 6.88 -14.98 6.13
CA GLN A 116 7.38 -16.24 6.65
C GLN A 116 8.58 -16.04 7.58
N THR A 117 9.55 -15.22 7.17
CA THR A 117 10.78 -15.00 7.95
C THR A 117 10.49 -14.32 9.30
N LEU A 118 9.56 -13.37 9.33
CA LEU A 118 9.15 -12.72 10.60
C LEU A 118 8.26 -13.64 11.44
N ALA A 119 7.51 -14.57 10.82
CA ALA A 119 6.79 -15.59 11.56
C ALA A 119 7.74 -16.60 12.23
N ASP A 120 8.82 -17.00 11.56
CA ASP A 120 9.91 -17.79 12.20
C ASP A 120 10.49 -17.11 13.43
N ARG A 121 10.49 -15.76 13.45
CA ARG A 121 10.98 -14.91 14.55
C ARG A 121 9.94 -14.62 15.65
N GLY A 122 8.73 -15.17 15.51
CA GLY A 122 7.72 -15.19 16.58
C GLY A 122 6.53 -14.23 16.42
N PHE A 123 6.36 -13.60 15.28
CA PHE A 123 5.18 -12.78 14.96
C PHE A 123 4.10 -13.60 14.25
N ILE A 124 2.84 -13.21 14.36
CA ILE A 124 1.81 -13.63 13.40
C ILE A 124 1.87 -12.66 12.22
N THR A 125 1.97 -13.16 11.00
CA THR A 125 2.14 -12.30 9.84
C THR A 125 1.13 -12.60 8.75
N LEU A 126 0.78 -11.57 7.97
CA LEU A 126 -0.17 -11.63 6.88
C LEU A 126 0.44 -10.95 5.64
N ALA A 127 0.71 -11.71 4.59
CA ALA A 127 1.05 -11.17 3.28
C ALA A 127 -0.18 -11.21 2.38
N PHE A 128 -0.56 -10.10 1.73
CA PHE A 128 -1.77 -10.03 0.92
C PHE A 128 -1.51 -9.52 -0.50
N ASP A 129 -2.31 -9.99 -1.45
CA ASP A 129 -2.43 -9.40 -2.77
C ASP A 129 -3.32 -8.16 -2.68
N PRO A 130 -2.91 -7.01 -3.23
CA PRO A 130 -3.78 -5.84 -3.31
C PRO A 130 -5.00 -6.07 -4.19
N SER A 131 -6.04 -5.27 -4.01
CA SER A 131 -7.20 -5.22 -4.90
C SER A 131 -6.78 -5.21 -6.37
N TYR A 132 -7.51 -5.91 -7.21
CA TYR A 132 -7.35 -6.03 -8.67
C TYR A 132 -6.15 -6.86 -9.14
N THR A 133 -5.32 -7.40 -8.25
CA THR A 133 -4.10 -8.13 -8.62
C THR A 133 -4.01 -9.50 -7.95
N GLY A 134 -3.15 -10.38 -8.49
CA GLY A 134 -2.93 -11.72 -7.94
C GLY A 134 -4.21 -12.55 -7.80
N GLU A 135 -4.40 -13.16 -6.65
CA GLU A 135 -5.62 -13.90 -6.30
C GLU A 135 -6.72 -13.01 -5.69
N SER A 136 -6.46 -11.73 -5.41
CA SER A 136 -7.47 -10.78 -4.94
C SER A 136 -8.47 -10.43 -6.04
N GLY A 137 -9.68 -10.07 -5.64
CA GLY A 137 -10.76 -9.67 -6.53
C GLY A 137 -10.64 -8.24 -7.04
N GLY A 138 -11.73 -7.77 -7.63
CA GLY A 138 -11.87 -6.45 -8.22
C GLY A 138 -11.81 -6.47 -9.75
N GLU A 139 -12.66 -5.66 -10.37
CA GLU A 139 -12.73 -5.48 -11.83
C GLU A 139 -12.70 -3.98 -12.16
N PRO A 140 -12.07 -3.59 -13.28
CA PRO A 140 -11.28 -4.46 -14.15
C PRO A 140 -10.00 -4.94 -13.47
N ARG A 141 -9.42 -6.05 -13.95
CA ARG A 141 -8.16 -6.59 -13.40
C ARG A 141 -6.98 -5.68 -13.72
N ASN A 142 -5.90 -5.83 -12.95
CA ASN A 142 -4.64 -5.14 -13.19
C ASN A 142 -4.78 -3.60 -13.21
N VAL A 143 -5.51 -3.11 -12.24
CA VAL A 143 -5.64 -1.69 -11.89
C VAL A 143 -4.94 -1.46 -10.56
N ALA A 144 -4.40 -0.28 -10.36
CA ALA A 144 -3.99 0.20 -9.05
C ALA A 144 -4.65 1.56 -8.76
N SER A 145 -4.95 1.80 -7.50
CA SER A 145 -5.58 3.03 -7.03
C SER A 145 -4.97 3.46 -5.69
N PRO A 146 -4.49 4.70 -5.54
CA PRO A 146 -3.91 5.16 -4.28
C PRO A 146 -4.86 5.02 -3.09
N ASP A 147 -6.15 5.29 -3.29
CA ASP A 147 -7.17 5.21 -2.24
C ASP A 147 -7.49 3.75 -1.88
N ILE A 148 -7.87 2.94 -2.87
CA ILE A 148 -8.29 1.55 -2.65
C ILE A 148 -7.15 0.71 -2.10
N ASN A 149 -5.94 0.86 -2.65
CA ASN A 149 -4.79 0.07 -2.20
C ASN A 149 -4.22 0.55 -0.84
N THR A 150 -4.44 1.79 -0.46
CA THR A 150 -4.23 2.25 0.93
C THR A 150 -5.21 1.57 1.88
N GLU A 151 -6.49 1.51 1.51
CA GLU A 151 -7.54 0.81 2.26
C GLU A 151 -7.26 -0.68 2.44
N ASP A 152 -6.66 -1.34 1.44
CA ASP A 152 -6.33 -2.78 1.54
C ASP A 152 -5.44 -3.09 2.76
N PHE A 153 -4.54 -2.17 3.15
CA PHE A 153 -3.76 -2.31 4.39
C PHE A 153 -4.66 -2.24 5.64
N SER A 154 -5.60 -1.31 5.70
CA SER A 154 -6.53 -1.19 6.83
C SER A 154 -7.45 -2.41 6.93
N ALA A 155 -7.93 -2.93 5.80
CA ALA A 155 -8.70 -4.18 5.76
C ALA A 155 -7.89 -5.40 6.23
N ALA A 156 -6.61 -5.45 5.90
CA ALA A 156 -5.70 -6.48 6.40
C ALA A 156 -5.46 -6.35 7.92
N VAL A 157 -5.40 -5.12 8.45
CA VAL A 157 -5.36 -4.86 9.89
C VAL A 157 -6.67 -5.29 10.58
N ASP A 158 -7.84 -5.05 9.96
CA ASP A 158 -9.12 -5.57 10.44
C ASP A 158 -9.07 -7.08 10.57
N PHE A 159 -8.70 -7.76 9.49
CA PHE A 159 -8.69 -9.22 9.44
C PHE A 159 -7.73 -9.82 10.49
N ILE A 160 -6.48 -9.33 10.54
CA ILE A 160 -5.49 -9.90 11.46
C ILE A 160 -5.84 -9.62 12.91
N GLY A 161 -6.38 -8.43 13.21
CA GLY A 161 -6.83 -8.05 14.55
C GLY A 161 -8.01 -8.86 15.07
N LEU A 162 -8.77 -9.53 14.19
CA LEU A 162 -9.87 -10.42 14.57
C LEU A 162 -9.41 -11.86 14.85
N GLN A 163 -8.14 -12.19 14.58
CA GLN A 163 -7.61 -13.52 14.92
C GLN A 163 -7.50 -13.65 16.45
N LYS A 164 -7.91 -14.82 16.99
CA LYS A 164 -8.00 -15.06 18.44
C LYS A 164 -6.67 -14.98 19.16
N ASP A 165 -5.60 -15.33 18.46
CA ASP A 165 -4.21 -15.39 18.92
C ASP A 165 -3.42 -14.12 18.63
N VAL A 166 -4.06 -13.05 18.14
CA VAL A 166 -3.43 -11.75 17.91
C VAL A 166 -3.75 -10.77 19.04
N ASP A 167 -2.74 -10.06 19.50
CA ASP A 167 -2.91 -8.89 20.36
C ASP A 167 -3.18 -7.66 19.49
N ARG A 168 -4.42 -7.16 19.53
CA ARG A 168 -4.85 -5.99 18.75
C ARG A 168 -4.09 -4.71 19.07
N GLN A 169 -3.44 -4.63 20.24
CA GLN A 169 -2.64 -3.48 20.61
C GLN A 169 -1.20 -3.56 20.07
N LYS A 170 -0.86 -4.66 19.39
CA LYS A 170 0.51 -4.98 18.94
C LYS A 170 0.53 -5.33 17.45
N ILE A 171 -0.01 -4.42 16.61
CA ILE A 171 -0.05 -4.59 15.15
C ILE A 171 0.91 -3.62 14.48
N GLY A 172 1.82 -4.17 13.67
CA GLY A 172 2.73 -3.43 12.80
C GLY A 172 2.42 -3.61 11.32
N VAL A 173 3.02 -2.77 10.49
CA VAL A 173 2.87 -2.83 9.02
C VAL A 173 4.23 -2.77 8.36
N ILE A 174 4.42 -3.52 7.28
CA ILE A 174 5.57 -3.39 6.37
C ILE A 174 5.06 -3.16 4.95
N GLY A 175 5.55 -2.10 4.31
CA GLY A 175 5.36 -1.86 2.88
C GLY A 175 6.66 -2.00 2.10
N ILE A 176 6.64 -2.77 1.00
CA ILE A 176 7.82 -3.01 0.17
C ILE A 176 7.65 -2.31 -1.18
N CYS A 177 8.68 -1.60 -1.65
CA CYS A 177 8.67 -0.89 -2.94
C CYS A 177 7.50 0.11 -3.03
N GLY A 178 6.70 0.10 -4.09
CA GLY A 178 5.53 0.99 -4.24
C GLY A 178 4.48 0.87 -3.14
N TRP A 179 4.38 -0.29 -2.50
CA TRP A 179 3.50 -0.47 -1.33
C TRP A 179 4.06 0.15 -0.05
N GLY A 180 5.33 0.59 -0.05
CA GLY A 180 5.90 1.39 1.05
C GLY A 180 5.17 2.72 1.22
N GLY A 181 4.95 3.46 0.13
CA GLY A 181 4.17 4.70 0.16
C GLY A 181 2.72 4.48 0.60
N MET A 182 2.05 3.41 0.08
CA MET A 182 0.68 3.05 0.49
C MET A 182 0.59 2.68 1.97
N ALA A 183 1.58 1.93 2.50
CA ALA A 183 1.65 1.57 3.91
C ALA A 183 1.79 2.80 4.81
N LEU A 184 2.65 3.74 4.46
CA LEU A 184 2.81 5.01 5.19
C LEU A 184 1.51 5.81 5.20
N ASN A 185 0.84 5.93 4.05
CA ASN A 185 -0.45 6.62 3.94
C ASN A 185 -1.53 5.94 4.80
N ALA A 186 -1.63 4.61 4.73
CA ALA A 186 -2.56 3.85 5.56
C ALA A 186 -2.30 4.06 7.05
N VAL A 187 -1.04 4.00 7.47
CA VAL A 187 -0.67 4.17 8.88
C VAL A 187 -0.85 5.61 9.35
N ALA A 188 -0.67 6.62 8.50
CA ALA A 188 -1.01 8.01 8.86
C ALA A 188 -2.47 8.14 9.28
N ALA A 189 -3.39 7.45 8.62
CA ALA A 189 -4.83 7.47 8.93
C ALA A 189 -5.24 6.42 10.00
N ASP A 190 -4.73 5.19 9.93
CA ASP A 190 -5.11 4.08 10.81
C ASP A 190 -4.28 4.06 12.10
N LYS A 191 -4.85 4.60 13.16
CA LYS A 191 -4.19 4.72 14.48
C LYS A 191 -4.11 3.40 15.26
N ARG A 192 -4.66 2.31 14.76
CA ARG A 192 -4.54 0.96 15.35
C ARG A 192 -3.15 0.35 15.12
N VAL A 193 -2.47 0.74 14.04
CA VAL A 193 -1.10 0.33 13.75
C VAL A 193 -0.13 1.05 14.70
N LYS A 194 0.78 0.30 15.34
CA LYS A 194 1.68 0.83 16.38
C LYS A 194 3.10 1.13 15.88
N ALA A 195 3.50 0.49 14.80
CA ALA A 195 4.80 0.72 14.18
C ALA A 195 4.74 0.41 12.68
N VAL A 196 5.50 1.11 11.86
CA VAL A 196 5.59 0.85 10.42
C VAL A 196 7.04 0.80 9.97
N ALA A 197 7.34 -0.16 9.11
CA ALA A 197 8.62 -0.22 8.40
C ALA A 197 8.38 -0.20 6.88
N THR A 198 9.30 0.38 6.14
CA THR A 198 9.32 0.30 4.68
C THR A 198 10.64 -0.30 4.21
N SER A 199 10.58 -1.14 3.19
CA SER A 199 11.77 -1.67 2.53
C SER A 199 11.81 -1.19 1.08
N THR A 200 12.90 -0.52 0.72
CA THR A 200 13.14 -0.03 -0.65
C THR A 200 11.92 0.71 -1.25
N MET A 201 11.28 1.58 -0.45
CA MET A 201 10.00 2.20 -0.78
C MET A 201 10.05 3.11 -2.01
N TYR A 202 8.87 3.21 -2.66
CA TYR A 202 8.55 4.26 -3.62
C TYR A 202 7.35 5.08 -3.16
N ASP A 203 7.37 6.35 -3.48
CA ASP A 203 6.16 7.13 -3.62
C ASP A 203 5.67 7.03 -5.07
N MET A 204 4.74 6.09 -5.30
CA MET A 204 4.19 5.85 -6.64
C MET A 204 3.44 7.06 -7.20
N THR A 205 2.86 7.89 -6.33
CA THR A 205 2.18 9.11 -6.75
C THR A 205 3.17 10.18 -7.23
N ARG A 206 4.31 10.30 -6.55
CA ARG A 206 5.38 11.22 -6.97
C ARG A 206 6.02 10.78 -8.28
N VAL A 207 6.39 9.50 -8.41
CA VAL A 207 7.05 9.04 -9.64
C VAL A 207 6.12 9.13 -10.86
N MET A 208 4.84 8.80 -10.72
CA MET A 208 3.89 8.91 -11.83
C MET A 208 3.56 10.37 -12.18
N SER A 209 3.60 11.29 -11.21
CA SER A 209 3.30 12.71 -11.44
C SER A 209 4.49 13.55 -11.84
N LYS A 210 5.68 13.25 -11.32
CA LYS A 210 6.91 14.06 -11.49
C LYS A 210 8.04 13.33 -12.21
N GLY A 211 7.86 12.06 -12.52
CA GLY A 211 8.90 11.24 -13.13
C GLY A 211 10.02 10.86 -12.16
N TYR A 212 10.99 10.13 -12.70
CA TYR A 212 12.18 9.74 -11.94
C TYR A 212 13.05 10.95 -11.61
N ASN A 213 13.45 11.10 -10.35
CA ASN A 213 14.16 12.29 -9.83
C ASN A 213 13.43 13.62 -10.09
N ASP A 214 12.10 13.60 -10.13
CA ASP A 214 11.26 14.78 -10.42
C ASP A 214 11.60 15.47 -11.76
N SER A 215 12.00 14.67 -12.75
CA SER A 215 12.50 15.18 -14.04
C SER A 215 11.39 15.59 -15.03
N THR A 216 10.13 15.26 -14.74
CA THR A 216 8.99 15.59 -15.62
C THR A 216 8.63 17.06 -15.50
N THR A 217 8.67 17.78 -16.63
CA THR A 217 8.25 19.20 -16.68
C THR A 217 6.72 19.33 -16.60
N PHE A 218 6.25 20.55 -16.35
CA PHE A 218 4.81 20.85 -16.37
C PHE A 218 4.17 20.52 -17.73
N GLU A 219 4.85 20.85 -18.83
CA GLU A 219 4.40 20.58 -20.18
C GLU A 219 4.31 19.09 -20.48
N GLN A 220 5.32 18.32 -20.10
CA GLN A 220 5.32 16.86 -20.26
C GLN A 220 4.22 16.20 -19.43
N ARG A 221 4.02 16.66 -18.17
CA ARG A 221 2.91 16.21 -17.34
C ARG A 221 1.55 16.50 -18.00
N THR A 222 1.38 17.72 -18.54
CA THR A 222 0.14 18.12 -19.22
C THR A 222 -0.14 17.24 -20.44
N GLN A 223 0.87 17.02 -21.28
CA GLN A 223 0.77 16.15 -22.45
C GLN A 223 0.39 14.70 -22.06
N THR A 224 0.99 14.17 -20.99
CA THR A 224 0.65 12.85 -20.47
C THR A 224 -0.82 12.78 -20.03
N LEU A 225 -1.30 13.79 -19.29
CA LEU A 225 -2.70 13.85 -18.85
C LEU A 225 -3.67 13.95 -20.01
N GLU A 226 -3.34 14.71 -21.08
CA GLU A 226 -4.11 14.79 -22.31
C GLU A 226 -4.22 13.43 -23.00
N GLN A 227 -3.10 12.73 -23.18
CA GLN A 227 -3.08 11.39 -23.77
C GLN A 227 -3.90 10.39 -22.95
N LEU A 228 -3.74 10.38 -21.64
CA LEU A 228 -4.52 9.50 -20.76
C LEU A 228 -6.01 9.85 -20.76
N SER A 229 -6.37 11.11 -20.95
CA SER A 229 -7.75 11.56 -21.07
C SER A 229 -8.38 11.09 -22.39
N LEU A 230 -7.64 11.11 -23.50
CA LEU A 230 -8.07 10.54 -24.78
C LEU A 230 -8.23 9.02 -24.68
N GLN A 231 -7.28 8.32 -24.04
CA GLN A 231 -7.36 6.87 -23.80
C GLN A 231 -8.65 6.48 -23.07
N ARG A 232 -9.15 7.32 -22.16
CA ARG A 232 -10.43 7.06 -21.47
C ARG A 232 -11.63 7.01 -22.44
N TRP A 233 -11.63 7.79 -23.50
CA TRP A 233 -12.67 7.72 -24.52
C TRP A 233 -12.59 6.41 -25.30
N GLU A 234 -11.38 5.99 -25.69
CA GLU A 234 -11.16 4.71 -26.37
C GLU A 234 -11.61 3.54 -25.50
N ASP A 235 -11.24 3.54 -24.21
CA ASP A 235 -11.65 2.51 -23.24
C ASP A 235 -13.20 2.48 -23.09
N ALA A 236 -13.85 3.65 -23.05
CA ALA A 236 -15.30 3.76 -22.92
C ALA A 236 -16.03 3.28 -24.19
N GLU A 237 -15.52 3.60 -25.37
CA GLU A 237 -16.08 3.15 -26.66
C GLU A 237 -15.93 1.63 -26.82
N ASN A 238 -14.81 1.07 -26.37
CA ASN A 238 -14.54 -0.37 -26.42
C ASN A 238 -15.24 -1.17 -25.31
N GLY A 239 -15.74 -0.49 -24.27
CA GLY A 239 -16.34 -1.12 -23.09
C GLY A 239 -15.36 -1.91 -22.21
N THR A 240 -14.04 -1.77 -22.43
CA THR A 240 -12.97 -2.44 -21.70
C THR A 240 -11.71 -1.57 -21.72
N PRO A 241 -10.93 -1.56 -20.61
CA PRO A 241 -9.69 -0.81 -20.57
C PRO A 241 -8.62 -1.43 -21.48
N THR A 242 -7.76 -0.57 -22.01
CA THR A 242 -6.55 -0.96 -22.70
C THR A 242 -5.43 -1.23 -21.68
N TYR A 243 -4.66 -2.30 -21.89
CA TYR A 243 -3.59 -2.72 -21.02
C TYR A 243 -2.22 -2.47 -21.65
N GLY A 244 -1.23 -2.23 -20.80
CA GLY A 244 0.18 -2.26 -21.17
C GLY A 244 0.62 -3.67 -21.57
N PRO A 245 1.85 -3.82 -22.13
CA PRO A 245 2.37 -5.12 -22.55
C PRO A 245 2.59 -6.07 -21.36
N VAL A 246 2.32 -7.36 -21.56
CA VAL A 246 2.58 -8.40 -20.56
C VAL A 246 4.02 -8.89 -20.54
N SER A 247 4.80 -8.59 -21.56
CA SER A 247 6.23 -8.94 -21.65
C SER A 247 7.10 -7.70 -21.59
N LEU A 248 8.17 -7.78 -20.82
CA LEU A 248 9.27 -6.83 -20.81
C LEU A 248 10.50 -7.55 -21.37
N GLU A 249 10.76 -7.39 -22.66
CA GLU A 249 11.95 -7.91 -23.29
C GLU A 249 13.07 -6.87 -23.22
N LEU A 250 14.24 -7.26 -22.70
CA LEU A 250 15.43 -6.43 -22.73
C LEU A 250 16.03 -6.45 -24.13
N VAL A 251 16.13 -5.28 -24.76
CA VAL A 251 16.69 -5.13 -26.10
C VAL A 251 18.15 -4.66 -26.08
N GLY A 252 18.66 -4.31 -24.90
CA GLY A 252 20.00 -3.79 -24.67
C GLY A 252 20.04 -2.26 -24.61
N GLY A 253 20.80 -1.73 -23.62
CA GLY A 253 20.90 -0.30 -23.37
C GLY A 253 19.89 0.26 -22.38
N GLU A 254 19.08 -0.59 -21.72
CA GLU A 254 18.18 -0.19 -20.67
C GLU A 254 18.95 0.36 -19.46
N PRO A 255 18.32 1.29 -18.69
CA PRO A 255 18.86 1.68 -17.41
C PRO A 255 19.09 0.48 -16.49
N GLN A 256 20.17 0.50 -15.69
CA GLN A 256 20.56 -0.61 -14.83
C GLN A 256 19.40 -1.15 -13.95
N PHE A 257 18.57 -0.27 -13.42
CA PHE A 257 17.45 -0.69 -12.57
C PHE A 257 16.39 -1.50 -13.34
N VAL A 258 16.20 -1.28 -14.65
CA VAL A 258 15.31 -2.09 -15.49
C VAL A 258 15.87 -3.50 -15.64
N VAL A 259 17.19 -3.62 -15.83
CA VAL A 259 17.90 -4.92 -15.88
C VAL A 259 17.75 -5.65 -14.53
N GLU A 260 17.88 -4.96 -13.41
CA GLU A 260 17.69 -5.51 -12.06
C GLU A 260 16.27 -6.01 -11.83
N TYR A 261 15.25 -5.27 -12.26
CA TYR A 261 13.85 -5.71 -12.20
C TYR A 261 13.61 -6.94 -13.08
N ALA A 262 14.14 -6.96 -14.31
CA ALA A 262 14.04 -8.13 -15.18
C ALA A 262 14.74 -9.35 -14.57
N ALA A 263 15.93 -9.16 -13.99
CA ALA A 263 16.66 -10.22 -13.30
C ALA A 263 15.89 -10.80 -12.10
N TYR A 264 15.08 -10.03 -11.41
CA TYR A 264 14.22 -10.53 -10.35
C TYR A 264 12.95 -11.19 -10.91
N TYR A 265 12.15 -10.46 -11.67
CA TYR A 265 10.80 -10.89 -12.05
C TYR A 265 10.75 -11.93 -13.15
N LYS A 266 11.81 -12.05 -13.96
CA LYS A 266 11.89 -13.00 -15.09
C LYS A 266 12.71 -14.25 -14.79
N SER A 267 13.43 -14.29 -13.68
CA SER A 267 14.27 -15.44 -13.30
C SER A 267 13.49 -16.36 -12.35
N PRO A 268 13.28 -17.65 -12.74
CA PRO A 268 12.69 -18.66 -11.85
C PRO A 268 13.51 -18.91 -10.58
N GLU A 269 14.83 -18.67 -10.64
CA GLU A 269 15.75 -18.83 -9.51
C GLU A 269 15.62 -17.70 -8.49
N ARG A 270 14.94 -16.59 -8.85
CA ARG A 270 14.68 -15.46 -7.95
C ARG A 270 13.20 -15.29 -7.69
N GLY A 271 12.54 -14.38 -8.39
CA GLY A 271 11.23 -13.90 -8.06
C GLY A 271 10.16 -14.12 -9.13
N PHE A 272 10.44 -14.87 -10.21
CA PHE A 272 9.39 -15.14 -11.21
C PHE A 272 8.20 -15.85 -10.61
N HIS A 273 7.00 -15.32 -10.87
CA HIS A 273 5.74 -15.94 -10.51
C HIS A 273 4.69 -15.70 -11.61
N PRO A 274 3.96 -16.73 -12.09
CA PRO A 274 3.05 -16.61 -13.24
C PRO A 274 1.88 -15.66 -13.01
N ARG A 275 1.47 -15.42 -11.75
CA ARG A 275 0.42 -14.44 -11.41
C ARG A 275 0.92 -13.00 -11.28
N ALA A 276 2.23 -12.77 -11.26
CA ALA A 276 2.81 -11.44 -11.16
C ALA A 276 2.89 -10.73 -12.52
N ILE A 277 1.81 -10.72 -13.28
CA ILE A 277 1.79 -10.17 -14.65
C ILE A 277 2.02 -8.67 -14.67
N ASN A 278 1.66 -7.94 -13.61
CA ASN A 278 1.88 -6.50 -13.50
C ASN A 278 3.36 -6.12 -13.39
N SER A 279 4.23 -7.03 -12.97
CA SER A 279 5.68 -6.82 -13.01
C SER A 279 6.22 -6.68 -14.45
N ASN A 280 5.38 -6.93 -15.45
CA ASN A 280 5.64 -6.77 -16.88
C ASN A 280 4.96 -5.52 -17.47
N ALA A 281 4.57 -4.56 -16.64
CA ALA A 281 3.85 -3.35 -17.06
C ALA A 281 2.42 -3.59 -17.60
N ALA A 282 1.80 -4.73 -17.31
CA ALA A 282 0.46 -5.11 -17.73
C ALA A 282 -0.67 -4.39 -16.96
N TRP A 283 -0.44 -3.15 -16.55
CA TRP A 283 -1.45 -2.28 -15.94
C TRP A 283 -2.38 -1.69 -17.00
N THR A 284 -3.59 -1.29 -16.61
CA THR A 284 -4.40 -0.45 -17.49
C THR A 284 -3.67 0.85 -17.80
N LEU A 285 -3.71 1.30 -19.06
CA LEU A 285 -2.98 2.50 -19.48
C LEU A 285 -3.41 3.74 -18.69
N THR A 286 -4.66 3.78 -18.22
CA THR A 286 -5.22 4.90 -17.46
C THR A 286 -4.93 4.85 -15.94
N THR A 287 -4.29 3.78 -15.43
CA THR A 287 -3.87 3.66 -14.03
C THR A 287 -3.14 4.90 -13.49
N PRO A 288 -2.21 5.56 -14.23
CA PRO A 288 -1.49 6.72 -13.73
C PRO A 288 -2.35 7.92 -13.35
N LEU A 289 -3.55 8.08 -13.94
CA LEU A 289 -4.40 9.27 -13.72
C LEU A 289 -4.67 9.56 -12.24
N SER A 290 -5.06 8.54 -11.45
CA SER A 290 -5.33 8.71 -10.04
C SER A 290 -4.04 8.98 -9.25
N PHE A 291 -2.96 8.28 -9.58
CA PHE A 291 -1.66 8.48 -8.93
C PHE A 291 -1.08 9.87 -9.16
N MET A 292 -1.19 10.39 -10.39
CA MET A 292 -0.67 11.71 -10.72
C MET A 292 -1.34 12.86 -9.94
N ASN A 293 -2.51 12.62 -9.36
CA ASN A 293 -3.31 13.69 -8.75
C ASN A 293 -3.66 13.44 -7.26
N MET A 294 -3.11 12.39 -6.64
CA MET A 294 -3.40 12.01 -5.25
C MET A 294 -2.10 11.79 -4.45
N PRO A 295 -1.43 12.86 -3.96
CA PRO A 295 -0.18 12.72 -3.20
C PRO A 295 -0.42 12.00 -1.87
N ILE A 296 0.12 10.77 -1.73
CA ILE A 296 -0.15 9.88 -0.58
C ILE A 296 0.67 10.18 0.67
N LEU A 297 1.77 10.94 0.57
CA LEU A 297 2.62 11.24 1.73
C LEU A 297 2.32 12.61 2.38
N THR A 298 1.23 13.27 1.99
CA THR A 298 0.86 14.60 2.51
C THR A 298 0.75 14.66 4.04
N TYR A 299 0.30 13.58 4.66
CA TYR A 299 0.09 13.50 6.11
C TYR A 299 1.07 12.54 6.81
N ILE A 300 2.25 12.31 6.23
CA ILE A 300 3.23 11.37 6.79
C ILE A 300 3.69 11.74 8.21
N GLU A 301 3.74 13.03 8.53
CA GLU A 301 4.06 13.54 9.88
C GLU A 301 3.05 13.10 10.94
N GLU A 302 1.81 12.81 10.57
CA GLU A 302 0.77 12.34 11.48
C GLU A 302 0.93 10.86 11.90
N ILE A 303 1.92 10.15 11.38
CA ILE A 303 2.31 8.85 11.91
C ILE A 303 2.83 8.99 13.34
N SER A 304 3.55 10.07 13.63
CA SER A 304 4.00 10.38 15.00
C SER A 304 2.85 10.35 16.03
N PRO A 305 3.06 9.90 17.28
CA PRO A 305 4.34 9.44 17.86
C PRO A 305 4.69 7.95 17.61
N ARG A 306 4.09 7.32 16.64
CA ARG A 306 4.36 5.92 16.28
C ARG A 306 5.64 5.83 15.45
N PRO A 307 6.55 4.87 15.77
CA PRO A 307 7.84 4.80 15.12
C PRO A 307 7.75 4.35 13.65
N VAL A 308 8.61 4.95 12.84
CA VAL A 308 8.79 4.64 11.42
C VAL A 308 10.23 4.19 11.16
N LEU A 309 10.42 3.05 10.50
CA LEU A 309 11.72 2.56 10.03
C LEU A 309 11.74 2.55 8.50
N PHE A 310 12.64 3.32 7.90
CA PHE A 310 12.92 3.29 6.47
C PHE A 310 14.17 2.45 6.22
N ILE A 311 14.07 1.46 5.33
CA ILE A 311 15.20 0.62 4.91
C ILE A 311 15.39 0.78 3.41
N HIS A 312 16.61 1.06 2.93
CA HIS A 312 16.87 1.21 1.51
C HIS A 312 18.28 0.75 1.16
N GLY A 313 18.47 0.28 -0.08
CA GLY A 313 19.79 -0.07 -0.60
C GLY A 313 20.60 1.17 -0.98
N GLU A 314 21.90 1.18 -0.68
CA GLU A 314 22.80 2.28 -1.00
C GLU A 314 22.86 2.59 -2.49
N LYS A 315 22.89 1.53 -3.33
CA LYS A 315 22.97 1.63 -4.80
C LYS A 315 21.62 1.64 -5.50
N ALA A 316 20.52 1.59 -4.72
CA ALA A 316 19.19 1.59 -5.29
C ALA A 316 18.87 2.95 -5.94
N HIS A 317 18.50 2.92 -7.21
CA HIS A 317 18.09 4.10 -7.98
C HIS A 317 16.93 4.89 -7.33
N SER A 318 16.14 4.22 -6.50
CA SER A 318 14.96 4.74 -5.80
C SER A 318 15.24 5.28 -4.40
N ARG A 319 16.49 5.30 -3.95
CA ARG A 319 16.87 5.66 -2.57
C ARG A 319 16.31 7.01 -2.14
N TYR A 320 16.27 7.98 -3.05
CA TYR A 320 15.76 9.33 -2.77
C TYR A 320 14.29 9.37 -2.30
N PHE A 321 13.48 8.35 -2.60
CA PHE A 321 12.11 8.28 -2.07
C PHE A 321 12.11 8.04 -0.56
N SER A 322 12.95 7.10 -0.06
CA SER A 322 13.07 6.88 1.38
C SER A 322 13.70 8.07 2.09
N GLU A 323 14.69 8.71 1.50
CA GLU A 323 15.34 9.89 2.07
C GLU A 323 14.34 11.05 2.20
N THR A 324 13.57 11.33 1.16
CA THR A 324 12.54 12.40 1.18
C THR A 324 11.41 12.07 2.16
N ALA A 325 10.95 10.81 2.20
CA ALA A 325 9.92 10.40 3.14
C ALA A 325 10.41 10.46 4.59
N TYR A 326 11.67 10.10 4.83
CA TYR A 326 12.32 10.24 6.14
C TYR A 326 12.40 11.71 6.56
N GLU A 327 12.80 12.62 5.66
CA GLU A 327 12.83 14.04 5.95
C GLU A 327 11.44 14.58 6.34
N ALA A 328 10.40 14.18 5.62
CA ALA A 328 9.02 14.64 5.83
C ALA A 328 8.35 14.02 7.06
N ALA A 329 8.74 12.82 7.48
CA ALA A 329 8.16 12.17 8.65
C ALA A 329 8.58 12.87 9.95
N ALA A 330 7.68 12.91 10.97
CA ALA A 330 8.00 13.35 12.31
C ALA A 330 8.63 12.21 13.16
N GLU A 331 9.28 12.58 14.27
CA GLU A 331 9.87 11.61 15.21
C GLU A 331 8.79 10.76 15.94
N PRO A 332 9.11 9.51 16.35
CA PRO A 332 10.39 8.83 16.17
C PRO A 332 10.53 8.17 14.79
N LYS A 333 11.65 8.37 14.14
CA LYS A 333 11.94 7.83 12.81
C LYS A 333 13.39 7.37 12.69
N GLU A 334 13.64 6.37 11.84
CA GLU A 334 14.97 5.85 11.58
C GLU A 334 15.13 5.56 10.07
N LEU A 335 16.30 5.89 9.51
CA LEU A 335 16.69 5.54 8.14
C LEU A 335 17.90 4.62 8.19
N MET A 336 17.76 3.42 7.64
CA MET A 336 18.82 2.41 7.52
C MET A 336 19.17 2.21 6.05
N ILE A 337 20.38 2.59 5.68
CA ILE A 337 20.92 2.36 4.33
C ILE A 337 21.79 1.09 4.35
N ILE A 338 21.44 0.13 3.49
CA ILE A 338 22.15 -1.15 3.36
C ILE A 338 23.31 -0.97 2.37
N PRO A 339 24.57 -1.12 2.82
CA PRO A 339 25.72 -0.91 1.95
C PRO A 339 25.71 -1.84 0.74
N ASN A 340 26.09 -1.31 -0.40
CA ASN A 340 26.18 -2.01 -1.68
C ASN A 340 24.89 -2.64 -2.23
N ALA A 341 23.76 -2.62 -1.53
CA ALA A 341 22.53 -3.23 -1.99
C ALA A 341 21.84 -2.39 -3.08
N ASN A 342 21.33 -3.07 -4.08
CA ASN A 342 20.40 -2.54 -5.09
C ASN A 342 18.96 -2.57 -4.60
N HIS A 343 18.03 -2.08 -5.44
CA HIS A 343 16.61 -2.08 -5.09
C HIS A 343 16.05 -3.49 -4.89
N THR A 344 16.32 -4.41 -5.84
CA THR A 344 15.75 -5.76 -5.83
C THR A 344 16.50 -6.74 -4.93
N ASP A 345 17.66 -6.38 -4.39
CA ASP A 345 18.36 -7.22 -3.41
C ASP A 345 17.56 -7.31 -2.09
N LEU A 346 16.79 -6.26 -1.78
CA LEU A 346 15.89 -6.24 -0.63
C LEU A 346 14.55 -6.96 -0.88
N TYR A 347 14.39 -7.67 -2.01
CA TYR A 347 13.20 -8.44 -2.30
C TYR A 347 13.31 -9.90 -1.86
N ASP A 348 14.50 -10.52 -2.06
CA ASP A 348 14.69 -11.96 -1.92
C ASP A 348 16.03 -12.40 -1.30
N GLN A 349 17.01 -11.49 -1.17
CA GLN A 349 18.34 -11.88 -0.65
C GLN A 349 18.33 -11.85 0.88
N LEU A 350 18.23 -13.04 1.50
CA LEU A 350 18.10 -13.21 2.95
C LEU A 350 19.29 -12.66 3.77
N ASP A 351 20.46 -12.64 3.16
CA ASP A 351 21.70 -12.11 3.74
C ASP A 351 21.85 -10.60 3.60
N VAL A 352 21.05 -9.98 2.74
CA VAL A 352 21.02 -8.52 2.49
C VAL A 352 19.87 -7.86 3.24
N ILE A 353 18.70 -8.51 3.28
CA ILE A 353 17.52 -7.98 3.99
C ILE A 353 17.80 -7.98 5.49
N PRO A 354 17.74 -6.83 6.18
CA PRO A 354 18.11 -6.72 7.59
C PRO A 354 16.99 -7.24 8.52
N PHE A 355 16.70 -8.55 8.45
CA PHE A 355 15.64 -9.16 9.26
C PHE A 355 15.86 -9.03 10.76
N ASP A 356 17.12 -9.00 11.25
CA ASP A 356 17.42 -8.79 12.66
C ASP A 356 17.04 -7.39 13.11
N LYS A 357 17.22 -6.40 12.25
CA LYS A 357 16.77 -5.03 12.50
C LYS A 357 15.23 -4.93 12.49
N LEU A 358 14.55 -5.54 11.54
CA LEU A 358 13.09 -5.60 11.49
C LEU A 358 12.53 -6.29 12.75
N GLU A 359 13.10 -7.43 13.13
CA GLU A 359 12.70 -8.14 14.35
C GLU A 359 12.86 -7.28 15.59
N SER A 360 14.02 -6.66 15.78
CA SER A 360 14.29 -5.83 16.94
C SER A 360 13.39 -4.59 16.98
N PHE A 361 13.18 -3.94 15.84
CA PHE A 361 12.29 -2.80 15.70
C PHE A 361 10.85 -3.13 16.13
N PHE A 362 10.27 -4.21 15.61
CA PHE A 362 8.91 -4.58 15.96
C PHE A 362 8.82 -5.15 17.39
N LYS A 363 9.83 -5.87 17.91
CA LYS A 363 9.83 -6.35 19.29
C LYS A 363 9.85 -5.21 20.32
N VAL A 364 10.55 -4.13 20.03
CA VAL A 364 10.60 -2.95 20.91
C VAL A 364 9.33 -2.12 20.85
N ASN A 365 8.70 -2.01 19.67
CA ASN A 365 7.63 -1.06 19.44
C ASN A 365 6.21 -1.68 19.44
N LEU A 366 6.12 -3.00 19.48
CA LEU A 366 4.84 -3.73 19.64
C LEU A 366 4.72 -4.35 21.04
N VAL A 367 4.95 -3.54 22.06
CA VAL A 367 4.90 -3.93 23.49
C VAL A 367 3.56 -3.65 24.14
#